data_1d53800ac6af2e49160cf0736239f6b8
#
_entry.id   1d53800ac6af2e49160cf0736239f6b8
#
_cell.length_a   1.000
_cell.length_b   1.000
_cell.length_c   1.000
_cell.angle_alpha   90.00
_cell.angle_beta   90.00
_cell.angle_gamma   90.00
#
_symmetry.space_group_name_H-M   'P 1'
#
loop_
_entity.id
_entity.type
_entity.pdbx_description
1 polymer ?
#
loop_
_entity_poly.entity_id
_entity_poly.type
_entity_poly.pdbx_seq_one_letter_code
_entity_poly.pdbx_strand_id
1 'polypeptide(L)'
;KQMIVFGLGPAGTGNTYLAMAMAITAFKNNEVGRIILTRPAIEAGEKLGFLPGDLQSKIDPYLRPLYDALYQIMGAESFIKNSEKGLIEVAPLAYMRGRTLDNAFIILDEAQNTTPAQMKMFLTRIGFGSKVVITGDATQKDLPSGQVSGLDVAAKVIKDIEDISICHLTSKDVVRHPLVQKIVKAYEDYESRQNRRGNDAKYKGKDKRRKS
;
A
#
# COMPACT_ATOMS: atom_id res chain seq x y z
N LYS A 1 -10.74 6.26 -20.00
CA LYS A 1 -9.76 6.41 -18.90
C LYS A 1 -10.43 5.90 -17.64
N GLN A 2 -9.84 4.93 -16.98
CA GLN A 2 -10.38 4.34 -15.75
C GLN A 2 -10.32 5.35 -14.60
N MET A 3 -11.36 5.38 -13.77
CA MET A 3 -11.45 6.27 -12.60
C MET A 3 -10.67 5.71 -11.41
N ILE A 4 -10.71 4.39 -11.21
CA ILE A 4 -10.01 3.69 -10.13
C ILE A 4 -9.11 2.61 -10.72
N VAL A 5 -7.85 2.60 -10.33
CA VAL A 5 -6.86 1.60 -10.77
C VAL A 5 -6.22 0.95 -9.54
N PHE A 6 -6.26 -0.37 -9.48
CA PHE A 6 -5.51 -1.17 -8.54
C PHE A 6 -4.20 -1.60 -9.19
N GLY A 7 -3.07 -1.20 -8.64
CA GLY A 7 -1.72 -1.61 -9.02
C GLY A 7 -1.19 -2.62 -8.03
N LEU A 8 -1.38 -3.91 -8.29
CA LEU A 8 -1.04 -5.00 -7.37
C LEU A 8 0.22 -5.70 -7.82
N GLY A 9 1.19 -5.82 -6.95
CA GLY A 9 2.44 -6.52 -7.28
C GLY A 9 3.43 -6.58 -6.13
N PRO A 10 4.47 -7.41 -6.28
CA PRO A 10 5.48 -7.56 -5.24
C PRO A 10 6.25 -6.27 -4.99
N ALA A 11 6.78 -6.13 -3.78
CA ALA A 11 7.62 -5.00 -3.41
C ALA A 11 8.78 -4.79 -4.39
N GLY A 12 9.04 -3.54 -4.73
CA GLY A 12 10.10 -3.16 -5.67
C GLY A 12 9.69 -3.10 -7.14
N THR A 13 8.40 -3.30 -7.46
CA THR A 13 7.85 -3.07 -8.81
C THR A 13 7.68 -1.58 -9.14
N GLY A 14 7.88 -0.69 -8.15
CA GLY A 14 7.75 0.76 -8.34
C GLY A 14 6.31 1.25 -8.48
N ASN A 15 5.32 0.42 -8.12
CA ASN A 15 3.89 0.75 -8.23
C ASN A 15 3.54 2.07 -7.54
N THR A 16 4.01 2.31 -6.32
CA THR A 16 3.81 3.55 -5.58
C THR A 16 4.48 4.74 -6.28
N TYR A 17 5.71 4.56 -6.76
CA TYR A 17 6.44 5.60 -7.48
C TYR A 17 5.75 5.97 -8.81
N LEU A 18 5.28 4.99 -9.56
CA LEU A 18 4.52 5.20 -10.80
C LEU A 18 3.20 5.93 -10.53
N ALA A 19 2.47 5.53 -9.48
CA ALA A 19 1.25 6.20 -9.07
C ALA A 19 1.49 7.68 -8.74
N MET A 20 2.58 7.98 -8.02
CA MET A 20 2.96 9.36 -7.70
C MET A 20 3.37 10.17 -8.95
N ALA A 21 4.13 9.57 -9.85
CA ALA A 21 4.50 10.24 -11.10
C ALA A 21 3.26 10.59 -11.94
N MET A 22 2.28 9.68 -12.00
CA MET A 22 0.99 9.93 -12.67
C MET A 22 0.19 11.03 -11.98
N ALA A 23 0.15 11.03 -10.64
CA ALA A 23 -0.54 12.05 -9.86
C ALA A 23 0.06 13.44 -10.08
N ILE A 24 1.38 13.55 -10.03
CA ILE A 24 2.11 14.80 -10.26
C ILE A 24 1.89 15.30 -11.69
N THR A 25 1.90 14.39 -12.67
CA THR A 25 1.63 14.74 -14.07
C THR A 25 0.21 15.27 -14.25
N ALA A 26 -0.80 14.57 -13.70
CA ALA A 26 -2.20 15.02 -13.77
C ALA A 26 -2.41 16.36 -13.07
N PHE A 27 -1.74 16.58 -11.94
CA PHE A 27 -1.78 17.84 -11.20
C PHE A 27 -1.14 19.01 -12.00
N LYS A 28 0.05 18.78 -12.58
CA LYS A 28 0.73 19.78 -13.43
C LYS A 28 -0.06 20.14 -14.69
N ASN A 29 -0.81 19.16 -15.22
CA ASN A 29 -1.68 19.36 -16.39
C ASN A 29 -3.05 19.95 -16.04
N ASN A 30 -3.29 20.32 -14.77
CA ASN A 30 -4.59 20.79 -14.28
C ASN A 30 -5.75 19.80 -14.52
N GLU A 31 -5.47 18.50 -14.62
CA GLU A 31 -6.50 17.47 -14.73
C GLU A 31 -7.18 17.20 -13.37
N VAL A 32 -6.50 17.53 -12.28
CA VAL A 32 -6.98 17.49 -10.90
C VAL A 32 -6.48 18.71 -10.13
N GLY A 33 -7.24 19.15 -9.13
CA GLY A 33 -6.91 20.33 -8.33
C GLY A 33 -5.99 20.06 -7.15
N ARG A 34 -5.83 18.81 -6.75
CA ARG A 34 -4.99 18.42 -5.59
C ARG A 34 -4.54 16.97 -5.66
N ILE A 35 -3.53 16.64 -4.86
CA ILE A 35 -3.02 15.28 -4.67
C ILE A 35 -3.25 14.89 -3.21
N ILE A 36 -3.79 13.70 -2.98
CA ILE A 36 -3.98 13.12 -1.64
C ILE A 36 -3.29 11.77 -1.60
N LEU A 37 -2.29 11.65 -0.73
CA LEU A 37 -1.62 10.38 -0.47
C LEU A 37 -2.02 9.89 0.91
N THR A 38 -2.44 8.64 0.96
CA THR A 38 -2.86 8.02 2.21
C THR A 38 -2.33 6.59 2.33
N ARG A 39 -2.09 6.19 3.56
CA ARG A 39 -1.59 4.85 3.91
C ARG A 39 -2.31 4.38 5.17
N PRO A 40 -2.68 3.10 5.29
CA PRO A 40 -3.13 2.57 6.57
C PRO A 40 -1.98 2.68 7.58
N ALA A 41 -2.24 3.27 8.73
CA ALA A 41 -1.33 3.21 9.86
C ALA A 41 -1.52 1.84 10.51
N ILE A 42 -0.53 0.96 10.39
CA ILE A 42 -0.51 -0.33 11.04
C ILE A 42 0.52 -0.28 12.14
N GLU A 43 0.09 -0.73 13.29
CA GLU A 43 0.99 -1.06 14.36
C GLU A 43 1.67 -2.39 14.03
N ALA A 44 2.86 -2.35 13.43
CA ALA A 44 3.70 -3.52 13.24
C ALA A 44 4.16 -4.05 14.61
N GLY A 45 3.29 -4.82 15.30
CA GLY A 45 3.58 -5.45 16.58
C GLY A 45 3.67 -4.51 17.79
N GLU A 46 3.74 -3.21 17.61
CA GLU A 46 3.75 -2.20 18.67
C GLU A 46 2.47 -1.37 18.60
N LYS A 47 1.70 -1.36 19.68
CA LYS A 47 0.52 -0.50 19.76
C LYS A 47 0.97 0.96 19.74
N LEU A 48 0.43 1.78 18.84
CA LEU A 48 0.68 3.23 18.75
C LEU A 48 0.63 3.95 20.11
N GLY A 49 -0.07 3.38 21.08
CA GLY A 49 -0.14 3.85 22.47
C GLY A 49 1.16 3.75 23.26
N PHE A 50 2.13 2.92 22.86
CA PHE A 50 3.38 2.74 23.61
C PHE A 50 4.54 3.62 23.13
N LEU A 51 4.42 4.25 21.96
CA LEU A 51 5.46 5.17 21.50
C LEU A 51 5.33 6.51 22.21
N PRO A 52 6.45 7.09 22.73
CA PRO A 52 6.43 8.44 23.29
C PRO A 52 6.20 9.48 22.20
N GLY A 53 5.45 10.54 22.51
CA GLY A 53 5.15 11.63 21.59
C GLY A 53 3.66 11.81 21.31
N ASP A 54 3.33 12.89 20.59
CA ASP A 54 1.98 13.14 20.11
C ASP A 54 1.59 12.17 18.96
N LEU A 55 0.33 12.15 18.56
CA LEU A 55 -0.17 11.25 17.53
C LEU A 55 0.54 11.48 16.19
N GLN A 56 0.91 12.71 15.88
CA GLN A 56 1.56 13.08 14.62
C GLN A 56 2.98 12.50 14.54
N SER A 57 3.79 12.66 15.59
CA SER A 57 5.13 12.09 15.65
C SER A 57 5.16 10.56 15.57
N LYS A 58 4.08 9.89 15.99
CA LYS A 58 3.93 8.44 15.91
C LYS A 58 3.57 7.96 14.49
N ILE A 59 2.90 8.78 13.72
CA ILE A 59 2.42 8.45 12.36
C ILE A 59 3.47 8.82 11.30
N ASP A 60 4.25 9.86 11.53
CA ASP A 60 5.27 10.36 10.60
C ASP A 60 6.20 9.27 10.02
N PRO A 61 6.74 8.31 10.80
CA PRO A 61 7.58 7.26 10.25
C PRO A 61 6.90 6.42 9.16
N TYR A 62 5.60 6.19 9.28
CA TYR A 62 4.82 5.41 8.30
C TYR A 62 4.57 6.18 7.00
N LEU A 63 4.52 7.51 7.08
CA LEU A 63 4.30 8.40 5.94
C LEU A 63 5.61 8.82 5.26
N ARG A 64 6.76 8.65 5.93
CA ARG A 64 8.06 9.10 5.44
C ARG A 64 8.42 8.62 4.03
N PRO A 65 8.19 7.34 3.66
CA PRO A 65 8.45 6.89 2.30
C PRO A 65 7.66 7.64 1.23
N LEU A 66 6.46 8.13 1.58
CA LEU A 66 5.63 8.94 0.67
C LEU A 66 6.23 10.35 0.49
N TYR A 67 6.71 10.97 1.58
CA TYR A 67 7.42 12.25 1.50
C TYR A 67 8.68 12.15 0.67
N ASP A 68 9.51 11.11 0.92
CA ASP A 68 10.77 10.92 0.21
C ASP A 68 10.54 10.77 -1.30
N ALA A 69 9.51 10.01 -1.71
CA ALA A 69 9.16 9.86 -3.12
C ALA A 69 8.63 11.17 -3.73
N LEU A 70 7.82 11.95 -3.00
CA LEU A 70 7.36 13.26 -3.46
C LEU A 70 8.53 14.23 -3.65
N TYR A 71 9.46 14.28 -2.69
CA TYR A 71 10.66 15.10 -2.80
C TYR A 71 11.50 14.70 -4.02
N GLN A 72 11.66 13.41 -4.26
CA GLN A 72 12.44 12.92 -5.39
C GLN A 72 11.82 13.28 -6.75
N ILE A 73 10.49 13.18 -6.88
CA ILE A 73 9.80 13.37 -8.17
C ILE A 73 9.51 14.84 -8.44
N MET A 74 9.06 15.58 -7.43
CA MET A 74 8.56 16.95 -7.57
C MET A 74 9.61 18.02 -7.24
N GLY A 75 10.59 17.68 -6.40
CA GLY A 75 11.53 18.60 -5.79
C GLY A 75 10.97 19.17 -4.47
N ALA A 76 11.87 19.38 -3.50
CA ALA A 76 11.49 19.80 -2.14
C ALA A 76 10.75 21.15 -2.11
N GLU A 77 11.24 22.14 -2.84
CA GLU A 77 10.63 23.48 -2.87
C GLU A 77 9.20 23.46 -3.41
N SER A 78 8.98 22.74 -4.53
CA SER A 78 7.66 22.60 -5.13
C SER A 78 6.69 21.85 -4.22
N PHE A 79 7.17 20.80 -3.54
CA PHE A 79 6.37 20.05 -2.58
C PHE A 79 5.96 20.93 -1.40
N ILE A 80 6.88 21.62 -0.75
CA ILE A 80 6.61 22.48 0.42
C ILE A 80 5.58 23.53 0.04
N LYS A 81 5.80 24.26 -1.06
CA LYS A 81 4.90 25.30 -1.55
C LYS A 81 3.47 24.81 -1.80
N ASN A 82 3.31 23.62 -2.38
CA ASN A 82 1.98 23.07 -2.67
C ASN A 82 1.32 22.46 -1.42
N SER A 83 2.10 21.89 -0.49
CA SER A 83 1.60 21.41 0.80
C SER A 83 1.08 22.56 1.67
N GLU A 84 1.81 23.67 1.76
CA GLU A 84 1.38 24.87 2.50
C GLU A 84 0.07 25.44 1.95
N LYS A 85 -0.18 25.30 0.65
CA LYS A 85 -1.44 25.70 0.01
C LYS A 85 -2.56 24.66 0.16
N GLY A 86 -2.31 23.51 0.80
CA GLY A 86 -3.26 22.43 0.90
C GLY A 86 -3.53 21.67 -0.42
N LEU A 87 -2.69 21.89 -1.44
CA LEU A 87 -2.83 21.22 -2.75
C LEU A 87 -2.21 19.83 -2.78
N ILE A 88 -1.30 19.53 -1.84
CA ILE A 88 -0.74 18.21 -1.63
C ILE A 88 -0.93 17.85 -0.15
N GLU A 89 -1.60 16.75 0.08
CA GLU A 89 -1.88 16.22 1.41
C GLU A 89 -1.31 14.81 1.55
N VAL A 90 -0.58 14.56 2.63
CA VAL A 90 -0.12 13.23 3.03
C VAL A 90 -0.68 12.96 4.41
N ALA A 91 -1.57 11.98 4.53
CA ALA A 91 -2.29 11.72 5.76
C ALA A 91 -2.61 10.22 5.95
N PRO A 92 -2.77 9.76 7.20
CA PRO A 92 -3.23 8.41 7.49
C PRO A 92 -4.62 8.15 6.92
N LEU A 93 -4.90 6.91 6.52
CA LEU A 93 -6.18 6.50 5.96
C LEU A 93 -7.37 6.86 6.88
N ALA A 94 -7.19 6.80 8.18
CA ALA A 94 -8.24 7.15 9.16
C ALA A 94 -8.75 8.59 9.00
N TYR A 95 -7.91 9.52 8.50
CA TYR A 95 -8.26 10.93 8.29
C TYR A 95 -9.15 11.16 7.07
N MET A 96 -9.37 10.14 6.26
CA MET A 96 -10.30 10.19 5.12
C MET A 96 -11.76 10.00 5.55
N ARG A 97 -11.99 9.52 6.77
CA ARG A 97 -13.36 9.28 7.26
C ARG A 97 -14.18 10.58 7.32
N GLY A 98 -15.43 10.51 6.83
CA GLY A 98 -16.37 11.64 6.86
C GLY A 98 -16.09 12.73 5.83
N ARG A 99 -15.11 12.54 4.96
CA ARG A 99 -14.75 13.49 3.89
C ARG A 99 -15.37 13.07 2.55
N THR A 100 -15.49 14.00 1.65
CA THR A 100 -15.69 13.77 0.21
C THR A 100 -14.45 14.28 -0.51
N LEU A 101 -13.82 13.41 -1.30
CA LEU A 101 -12.54 13.68 -1.95
C LEU A 101 -12.78 14.02 -3.42
N ASP A 102 -13.19 15.28 -3.68
CA ASP A 102 -13.49 15.80 -5.02
C ASP A 102 -12.25 16.37 -5.69
N ASN A 103 -12.22 16.33 -7.03
CA ASN A 103 -11.21 16.98 -7.88
C ASN A 103 -9.78 16.70 -7.43
N ALA A 104 -9.50 15.43 -7.09
CA ALA A 104 -8.23 15.00 -6.52
C ALA A 104 -7.66 13.80 -7.25
N PHE A 105 -6.32 13.71 -7.31
CA PHE A 105 -5.64 12.44 -7.56
C PHE A 105 -5.31 11.80 -6.22
N ILE A 106 -5.90 10.65 -5.93
CA ILE A 106 -5.83 10.01 -4.63
C ILE A 106 -5.01 8.73 -4.76
N ILE A 107 -4.03 8.55 -3.89
CA ILE A 107 -3.23 7.33 -3.81
C ILE A 107 -3.45 6.69 -2.44
N LEU A 108 -3.93 5.45 -2.42
CA LEU A 108 -3.91 4.61 -1.24
C LEU A 108 -2.78 3.59 -1.39
N ASP A 109 -1.72 3.79 -0.63
CA ASP A 109 -0.54 2.93 -0.62
C ASP A 109 -0.61 1.88 0.50
N GLU A 110 0.07 0.73 0.33
CA GLU A 110 0.07 -0.41 1.26
C GLU A 110 -1.34 -0.93 1.59
N ALA A 111 -2.21 -0.94 0.58
CA ALA A 111 -3.62 -1.24 0.75
C ALA A 111 -3.91 -2.68 1.22
N GLN A 112 -2.97 -3.63 1.06
CA GLN A 112 -3.07 -4.99 1.62
C GLN A 112 -3.23 -4.98 3.14
N ASN A 113 -2.82 -3.91 3.76
CA ASN A 113 -2.85 -3.70 5.20
C ASN A 113 -4.13 -3.00 5.71
N THR A 114 -5.12 -2.82 4.84
CA THR A 114 -6.45 -2.34 5.24
C THR A 114 -7.34 -3.49 5.70
N THR A 115 -8.25 -3.21 6.62
CA THR A 115 -9.41 -4.07 6.87
C THR A 115 -10.47 -3.88 5.78
N PRO A 116 -11.43 -4.83 5.59
CA PRO A 116 -12.55 -4.65 4.66
C PRO A 116 -13.38 -3.38 4.95
N ALA A 117 -13.55 -3.04 6.22
CA ALA A 117 -14.27 -1.83 6.64
C ALA A 117 -13.52 -0.54 6.25
N GLN A 118 -12.20 -0.51 6.43
CA GLN A 118 -11.36 0.62 6.02
C GLN A 118 -11.35 0.80 4.51
N MET A 119 -11.21 -0.27 3.75
CA MET A 119 -11.23 -0.22 2.28
C MET A 119 -12.59 0.26 1.78
N LYS A 120 -13.69 -0.27 2.29
CA LYS A 120 -15.04 0.20 1.96
C LYS A 120 -15.21 1.69 2.31
N MET A 121 -14.78 2.08 3.51
CA MET A 121 -14.82 3.49 3.93
C MET A 121 -14.08 4.38 2.93
N PHE A 122 -12.87 4.02 2.52
CA PHE A 122 -12.06 4.78 1.58
C PHE A 122 -12.73 4.89 0.20
N LEU A 123 -13.13 3.77 -0.39
CA LEU A 123 -13.73 3.74 -1.74
C LEU A 123 -15.02 4.58 -1.82
N THR A 124 -15.76 4.67 -0.72
CA THR A 124 -16.98 5.50 -0.64
C THR A 124 -16.73 6.98 -0.36
N ARG A 125 -15.48 7.42 -0.27
CA ARG A 125 -15.10 8.84 -0.11
C ARG A 125 -14.78 9.53 -1.44
N ILE A 126 -14.60 8.75 -2.50
CA ILE A 126 -14.21 9.26 -3.81
C ILE A 126 -15.33 10.13 -4.36
N GLY A 127 -15.00 11.36 -4.70
CA GLY A 127 -15.93 12.35 -5.22
C GLY A 127 -15.74 12.63 -6.71
N PHE A 128 -16.48 13.60 -7.21
CA PHE A 128 -16.49 13.95 -8.63
C PHE A 128 -15.15 14.53 -9.10
N GLY A 129 -14.76 14.20 -10.33
CA GLY A 129 -13.52 14.68 -10.93
C GLY A 129 -12.24 14.08 -10.35
N SER A 130 -12.35 13.07 -9.50
CA SER A 130 -11.21 12.43 -8.89
C SER A 130 -10.75 11.19 -9.66
N LYS A 131 -9.45 10.91 -9.54
CA LYS A 131 -8.77 9.69 -10.02
C LYS A 131 -8.13 8.99 -8.83
N VAL A 132 -8.18 7.67 -8.81
CA VAL A 132 -7.67 6.89 -7.67
C VAL A 132 -6.72 5.80 -8.14
N VAL A 133 -5.59 5.70 -7.48
CA VAL A 133 -4.68 4.55 -7.62
C VAL A 133 -4.52 3.90 -6.25
N ILE A 134 -4.74 2.60 -6.20
CA ILE A 134 -4.60 1.78 -5.00
C ILE A 134 -3.44 0.83 -5.23
N THR A 135 -2.38 0.96 -4.45
CA THR A 135 -1.19 0.11 -4.54
C THR A 135 -1.13 -0.87 -3.38
N GLY A 136 -0.59 -2.05 -3.64
CA GLY A 136 -0.42 -3.05 -2.60
C GLY A 136 0.28 -4.32 -3.06
N ASP A 137 0.84 -5.02 -2.08
CA ASP A 137 1.47 -6.32 -2.23
C ASP A 137 0.72 -7.37 -1.41
N ALA A 138 -0.01 -8.25 -2.07
CA ALA A 138 -0.80 -9.30 -1.41
C ALA A 138 0.05 -10.29 -0.60
N THR A 139 1.38 -10.33 -0.82
CA THR A 139 2.32 -11.20 -0.12
C THR A 139 2.86 -10.60 1.18
N GLN A 140 2.81 -9.27 1.34
CA GLN A 140 3.34 -8.52 2.48
C GLN A 140 2.22 -7.95 3.36
N LYS A 141 1.49 -8.85 4.04
CA LYS A 141 0.40 -8.45 4.94
C LYS A 141 0.90 -8.41 6.37
N ASP A 142 0.82 -7.22 6.98
CA ASP A 142 1.16 -6.98 8.39
C ASP A 142 -0.09 -7.00 9.30
N LEU A 143 -1.22 -7.45 8.77
CA LEU A 143 -2.45 -7.61 9.54
C LEU A 143 -2.33 -8.71 10.60
N PRO A 144 -3.00 -8.59 11.75
CA PRO A 144 -3.07 -9.64 12.76
C PRO A 144 -3.49 -10.98 12.17
N SER A 145 -2.95 -12.07 12.73
CA SER A 145 -3.24 -13.43 12.26
C SER A 145 -4.75 -13.70 12.20
N GLY A 146 -5.22 -14.23 11.07
CA GLY A 146 -6.62 -14.52 10.82
C GLY A 146 -7.46 -13.34 10.30
N GLN A 147 -6.91 -12.15 10.20
CA GLN A 147 -7.61 -10.99 9.65
C GLN A 147 -7.54 -10.97 8.12
N VAL A 148 -8.69 -10.75 7.48
CA VAL A 148 -8.80 -10.67 6.03
C VAL A 148 -8.40 -9.28 5.54
N SER A 149 -7.59 -9.22 4.49
CA SER A 149 -7.21 -7.96 3.85
C SER A 149 -8.39 -7.32 3.11
N GLY A 150 -8.59 -6.03 3.34
CA GLY A 150 -9.56 -5.22 2.61
C GLY A 150 -9.26 -5.14 1.11
N LEU A 151 -7.98 -5.16 0.73
CA LEU A 151 -7.56 -5.22 -0.66
C LEU A 151 -8.05 -6.50 -1.35
N ASP A 152 -7.88 -7.67 -0.70
CA ASP A 152 -8.30 -8.95 -1.27
C ASP A 152 -9.83 -9.02 -1.45
N VAL A 153 -10.57 -8.46 -0.48
CA VAL A 153 -12.04 -8.40 -0.57
C VAL A 153 -12.47 -7.45 -1.68
N ALA A 154 -11.88 -6.25 -1.74
CA ALA A 154 -12.22 -5.26 -2.75
C ALA A 154 -11.96 -5.80 -4.16
N ALA A 155 -10.78 -6.38 -4.42
CA ALA A 155 -10.43 -6.94 -5.72
C ALA A 155 -11.42 -8.01 -6.23
N LYS A 156 -12.09 -8.74 -5.31
CA LYS A 156 -13.12 -9.72 -5.66
C LYS A 156 -14.49 -9.08 -5.92
N VAL A 157 -14.86 -8.10 -5.09
CA VAL A 157 -16.21 -7.53 -5.07
C VAL A 157 -16.44 -6.54 -6.21
N ILE A 158 -15.39 -5.78 -6.58
CA ILE A 158 -15.52 -4.66 -7.53
C ILE A 158 -14.93 -4.93 -8.92
N LYS A 159 -14.44 -6.15 -9.19
CA LYS A 159 -13.72 -6.50 -10.43
C LYS A 159 -14.52 -6.26 -11.72
N ASP A 160 -15.85 -6.36 -11.63
CA ASP A 160 -16.76 -6.26 -12.76
C ASP A 160 -17.45 -4.87 -12.85
N ILE A 161 -17.02 -3.90 -12.04
CA ILE A 161 -17.54 -2.52 -12.09
C ILE A 161 -16.81 -1.77 -13.19
N GLU A 162 -17.59 -1.15 -14.09
CA GLU A 162 -17.08 -0.25 -15.13
C GLU A 162 -16.26 0.89 -14.49
N ASP A 163 -15.27 1.41 -15.20
CA ASP A 163 -14.32 2.43 -14.73
C ASP A 163 -13.36 1.98 -13.61
N ILE A 164 -13.32 0.71 -13.25
CA ILE A 164 -12.33 0.13 -12.34
C ILE A 164 -11.43 -0.84 -13.11
N SER A 165 -10.13 -0.71 -12.93
CA SER A 165 -9.12 -1.63 -13.48
C SER A 165 -8.26 -2.24 -12.40
N ILE A 166 -7.93 -3.52 -12.54
CA ILE A 166 -6.97 -4.22 -11.71
C ILE A 166 -5.77 -4.62 -12.56
N CYS A 167 -4.63 -3.98 -12.31
CA CYS A 167 -3.36 -4.24 -12.99
C CYS A 167 -2.47 -5.09 -12.08
N HIS A 168 -2.04 -6.23 -12.58
CA HIS A 168 -1.11 -7.12 -11.86
C HIS A 168 0.31 -6.91 -12.37
N LEU A 169 1.20 -6.46 -11.49
CA LEU A 169 2.63 -6.43 -11.69
C LEU A 169 3.25 -7.73 -11.18
N THR A 170 4.33 -8.15 -11.78
CA THR A 170 4.98 -9.43 -11.50
C THR A 170 6.42 -9.25 -11.06
N SER A 171 7.08 -10.32 -10.67
CA SER A 171 8.52 -10.30 -10.37
C SER A 171 9.40 -9.83 -11.54
N LYS A 172 8.89 -9.87 -12.77
CA LYS A 172 9.59 -9.36 -13.96
C LYS A 172 9.63 -7.83 -14.00
N ASP A 173 8.68 -7.18 -13.31
CA ASP A 173 8.55 -5.73 -13.22
C ASP A 173 9.37 -5.14 -12.07
N VAL A 174 10.04 -6.00 -11.27
CA VAL A 174 10.86 -5.57 -10.13
C VAL A 174 12.16 -4.93 -10.61
N VAL A 175 12.33 -3.64 -10.28
CA VAL A 175 13.56 -2.88 -10.55
C VAL A 175 14.33 -2.72 -9.24
N ARG A 176 15.35 -3.53 -9.05
CA ARG A 176 16.21 -3.50 -7.85
C ARG A 176 17.69 -3.59 -8.24
N HIS A 177 18.54 -3.04 -7.38
CA HIS A 177 19.98 -3.21 -7.51
C HIS A 177 20.32 -4.72 -7.57
N PRO A 178 21.20 -5.20 -8.48
CA PRO A 178 21.49 -6.63 -8.66
C PRO A 178 21.93 -7.35 -7.37
N LEU A 179 22.66 -6.67 -6.50
CA LEU A 179 23.05 -7.23 -5.20
C LEU A 179 21.82 -7.46 -4.30
N VAL A 180 20.88 -6.51 -4.28
CA VAL A 180 19.66 -6.64 -3.47
C VAL A 180 18.80 -7.80 -3.97
N GLN A 181 18.70 -8.01 -5.28
CA GLN A 181 18.01 -9.19 -5.84
C GLN A 181 18.63 -10.51 -5.35
N LYS A 182 19.96 -10.60 -5.31
CA LYS A 182 20.68 -11.77 -4.79
C LYS A 182 20.41 -11.99 -3.29
N ILE A 183 20.38 -10.91 -2.51
CA ILE A 183 20.08 -10.97 -1.07
C ILE A 183 18.65 -11.48 -0.86
N VAL A 184 17.66 -10.91 -1.52
CA VAL A 184 16.25 -11.34 -1.40
C VAL A 184 16.11 -12.83 -1.76
N LYS A 185 16.69 -13.25 -2.87
CA LYS A 185 16.67 -14.66 -3.28
C LYS A 185 17.30 -15.59 -2.25
N ALA A 186 18.40 -15.18 -1.62
CA ALA A 186 19.06 -15.98 -0.59
C ALA A 186 18.16 -16.17 0.66
N TYR A 187 17.41 -15.13 1.06
CA TYR A 187 16.46 -15.23 2.16
C TYR A 187 15.25 -16.09 1.80
N GLU A 188 14.67 -15.94 0.61
CA GLU A 188 13.57 -16.78 0.12
C GLU A 188 13.96 -18.27 0.09
N ASP A 189 15.16 -18.59 -0.38
CA ASP A 189 15.70 -19.94 -0.40
C ASP A 189 15.90 -20.50 1.03
N TYR A 190 16.35 -19.66 1.96
CA TYR A 190 16.50 -20.04 3.37
C TYR A 190 15.15 -20.36 4.02
N GLU A 191 14.16 -19.48 3.88
CA GLU A 191 12.81 -19.63 4.43
C GLU A 191 12.10 -20.87 3.85
N SER A 192 12.24 -21.10 2.55
CA SER A 192 11.70 -22.29 1.87
C SER A 192 12.28 -23.58 2.42
N ARG A 193 13.58 -23.60 2.75
CA ARG A 193 14.23 -24.76 3.39
C ARG A 193 13.75 -24.98 4.82
N GLN A 194 13.53 -23.92 5.59
CA GLN A 194 12.99 -24.00 6.95
C GLN A 194 11.57 -24.56 6.97
N ASN A 195 10.70 -24.06 6.08
CA ASN A 195 9.31 -24.51 5.96
C ASN A 195 9.22 -26.00 5.55
N ARG A 196 10.09 -26.47 4.66
CA ARG A 196 10.18 -27.92 4.30
C ARG A 196 10.58 -28.76 5.49
N ARG A 197 11.61 -28.36 6.26
CA ARG A 197 12.06 -29.07 7.47
C ARG A 197 10.98 -29.12 8.56
N GLY A 198 10.22 -28.03 8.75
CA GLY A 198 9.11 -27.97 9.71
C GLY A 198 7.95 -28.89 9.34
N ASN A 199 7.64 -29.02 8.05
CA ASN A 199 6.60 -29.92 7.56
C ASN A 199 7.04 -31.40 7.67
N ASP A 200 8.26 -31.74 7.32
CA ASP A 200 8.80 -33.11 7.43
C ASP A 200 8.84 -33.57 8.90
N ALA A 201 9.15 -32.69 9.84
CA ALA A 201 9.12 -32.99 11.27
C ALA A 201 7.69 -33.26 11.78
N LYS A 202 6.69 -32.49 11.29
CA LYS A 202 5.26 -32.72 11.63
C LYS A 202 4.71 -34.05 11.07
N TYR A 203 5.12 -34.45 9.87
CA TYR A 203 4.71 -35.73 9.29
C TYR A 203 5.33 -36.92 10.03
N LYS A 204 6.62 -36.89 10.37
CA LYS A 204 7.30 -37.94 11.14
C LYS A 204 6.76 -38.09 12.57
N GLY A 205 6.26 -37.00 13.17
CA GLY A 205 5.64 -37.06 14.51
C GLY A 205 4.24 -37.68 14.52
N LYS A 206 3.47 -37.57 13.41
CA LYS A 206 2.14 -38.20 13.28
C LYS A 206 2.21 -39.71 13.05
N ASP A 207 3.22 -40.19 12.34
CA ASP A 207 3.40 -41.62 12.08
C ASP A 207 3.83 -42.42 13.33
N LYS A 208 4.59 -41.80 14.23
CA LYS A 208 4.96 -42.41 15.52
C LYS A 208 3.78 -42.56 16.50
N ARG A 209 2.75 -41.69 16.41
CA ARG A 209 1.54 -41.75 17.26
C ARG A 209 0.47 -42.72 16.74
N ARG A 210 0.61 -43.25 15.52
CA ARG A 210 -0.30 -44.27 14.94
C ARG A 210 0.18 -45.69 15.13
N LYS A 211 1.42 -45.89 15.63
CA LYS A 211 2.04 -47.22 15.85
C LYS A 211 2.24 -47.57 17.32
N SER A 212 1.72 -46.75 18.23
CA SER A 212 1.55 -47.05 19.65
C SER A 212 0.06 -47.09 19.98
#